data_8c41f92fcf23f839b78950606199c9a8
#
_entry.id   8c41f92fcf23f839b78950606199c9a8
#
_cell.length_a   1.000
_cell.length_b   1.000
_cell.length_c   1.000
_cell.angle_alpha   90.00
_cell.angle_beta   90.00
_cell.angle_gamma   90.00
#
_symmetry.space_group_name_H-M   'P 1'
#
loop_
_entity.id
_entity.type
_entity.pdbx_description
1 polymer ?
#
loop_
_entity_poly.entity_id
_entity_poly.type
_entity_poly.pdbx_seq_one_letter_code
_entity_poly.pdbx_strand_id
1 'polypeptide(L)'
;MCIRDRYWRIGPYLSEVINVEEVQPGIRITFHHRPLSSYLNSAISVGLSLDRMDEPAPPPGFIARAPEYAEVVEIPRLMALQFTRTPAPDAIGQPPPDQAQ
;
A
#
# COMPACT_ATOMS: atom_id res chain seq x y z
N MET A 1 -17.71 -23.38 -11.21
CA MET A 1 -17.63 -22.32 -10.22
C MET A 1 -17.34 -22.90 -8.85
N CYS A 2 -16.41 -22.30 -8.12
CA CYS A 2 -16.07 -22.78 -6.78
C CYS A 2 -16.83 -21.96 -5.75
N ILE A 3 -17.67 -22.61 -4.98
CA ILE A 3 -18.43 -21.92 -3.95
C ILE A 3 -17.60 -21.66 -2.69
N ARG A 4 -16.33 -22.07 -2.69
CA ARG A 4 -15.42 -21.88 -1.57
C ARG A 4 -14.40 -20.79 -1.82
N ASP A 5 -14.57 -20.04 -2.89
CA ASP A 5 -13.66 -18.93 -3.18
C ASP A 5 -13.67 -17.93 -2.03
N ARG A 6 -12.50 -17.47 -1.68
CA ARG A 6 -12.33 -16.43 -0.68
C ARG A 6 -11.99 -15.13 -1.34
N TYR A 7 -12.42 -14.05 -0.74
CA TYR A 7 -12.12 -12.72 -1.28
C TYR A 7 -12.18 -11.70 -0.16
N TRP A 8 -11.48 -10.60 -0.39
CA TRP A 8 -11.61 -9.42 0.46
C TRP A 8 -12.73 -8.55 -0.06
N ARG A 9 -13.66 -8.26 0.83
CA ARG A 9 -14.71 -7.33 0.48
C ARG A 9 -14.27 -5.94 0.83
N ILE A 10 -14.17 -5.09 -0.19
CA ILE A 10 -13.78 -3.70 -0.02
C ILE A 10 -15.01 -2.84 -0.23
N GLY A 11 -15.26 -1.94 0.68
CA GLY A 11 -16.36 -1.01 0.53
C GLY A 11 -16.07 0.04 -0.53
N PRO A 12 -16.42 1.31 -0.31
CA PRO A 12 -16.22 2.33 -1.32
C PRO A 12 -14.72 2.60 -1.50
N TYR A 13 -14.18 2.02 -2.56
CA TYR A 13 -12.75 2.04 -2.79
C TYR A 13 -12.20 3.43 -3.11
N LEU A 14 -12.97 4.23 -3.85
CA LEU A 14 -12.48 5.54 -4.29
C LEU A 14 -12.56 6.60 -3.20
N SER A 15 -13.30 6.35 -2.15
CA SER A 15 -13.46 7.31 -1.06
C SER A 15 -12.37 7.13 -0.02
N GLU A 16 -11.80 8.22 0.45
CA GLU A 16 -10.85 8.16 1.55
C GLU A 16 -11.63 8.13 2.85
N VAL A 17 -11.37 7.12 3.66
CA VAL A 17 -12.16 6.86 4.86
C VAL A 17 -11.23 6.56 6.02
N ILE A 18 -11.62 7.03 7.20
CA ILE A 18 -10.91 6.72 8.44
C ILE A 18 -11.91 6.01 9.34
N ASN A 19 -11.55 4.80 9.78
CA ASN A 19 -12.37 4.01 10.68
C ASN A 19 -11.58 3.67 11.92
N VAL A 20 -12.26 3.66 13.06
CA VAL A 20 -11.68 3.17 14.30
C VAL A 20 -12.42 1.89 14.65
N GLU A 21 -11.67 0.81 14.82
CA GLU A 21 -12.24 -0.50 15.10
C GLU A 21 -11.61 -1.11 16.33
N GLU A 22 -12.43 -1.77 17.10
CA GLU A 22 -11.95 -2.52 18.24
C GLU A 22 -11.56 -3.92 17.77
N VAL A 23 -10.24 -4.16 17.64
CA VAL A 23 -9.74 -5.42 17.10
C VAL A 23 -9.63 -6.50 18.15
N GLN A 24 -9.51 -6.10 19.40
CA GLN A 24 -9.55 -6.97 20.58
C GLN A 24 -10.17 -6.18 21.71
N PRO A 25 -10.70 -6.83 22.74
CA PRO A 25 -11.29 -6.11 23.85
C PRO A 25 -10.32 -5.07 24.41
N GLY A 26 -10.75 -3.81 24.42
CA GLY A 26 -9.95 -2.72 24.93
C GLY A 26 -8.88 -2.18 23.99
N ILE A 27 -8.72 -2.74 22.79
CA ILE A 27 -7.71 -2.29 21.84
C ILE A 27 -8.41 -1.78 20.60
N ARG A 28 -8.27 -0.49 20.36
CA ARG A 28 -8.88 0.17 19.19
C ARG A 28 -7.78 0.63 18.27
N ILE A 29 -7.97 0.38 16.96
CA ILE A 29 -7.00 0.76 15.94
C ILE A 29 -7.70 1.63 14.92
N THR A 30 -7.02 2.69 14.52
CA THR A 30 -7.50 3.57 13.47
C THR A 30 -7.03 3.03 12.13
N PHE A 31 -7.98 2.77 11.25
CA PHE A 31 -7.68 2.29 9.91
C PHE A 31 -7.93 3.41 8.91
N HIS A 32 -6.95 3.61 8.04
CA HIS A 32 -7.03 4.61 6.99
C HIS A 32 -7.17 3.90 5.66
N HIS A 33 -8.17 4.30 4.90
CA HIS A 33 -8.37 3.77 3.55
C HIS A 33 -8.17 4.87 2.53
N ARG A 34 -7.32 4.60 1.55
CA ARG A 34 -7.12 5.45 0.39
C ARG A 34 -6.93 4.57 -0.82
N PRO A 35 -7.42 4.98 -1.98
CA PRO A 35 -7.14 4.21 -3.20
C PRO A 35 -5.64 4.22 -3.48
N LEU A 36 -5.18 3.19 -4.17
CA LEU A 36 -3.76 3.06 -4.50
C LEU A 36 -3.26 4.28 -5.27
N SER A 37 -4.10 4.85 -6.13
CA SER A 37 -3.72 6.03 -6.89
C SER A 37 -3.34 7.21 -6.00
N SER A 38 -3.96 7.34 -4.84
CA SER A 38 -3.61 8.43 -3.93
C SER A 38 -2.18 8.32 -3.43
N TYR A 39 -1.76 7.10 -3.11
CA TYR A 39 -0.39 6.89 -2.65
C TYR A 39 0.61 7.13 -3.76
N LEU A 40 0.36 6.58 -4.94
CA LEU A 40 1.29 6.70 -6.05
C LEU A 40 1.40 8.12 -6.54
N ASN A 41 0.27 8.81 -6.66
CA ASN A 41 0.29 10.19 -7.13
C ASN A 41 0.99 11.12 -6.14
N SER A 42 0.82 10.88 -4.85
CA SER A 42 1.52 11.66 -3.83
C SER A 42 3.02 11.47 -3.95
N ALA A 43 3.47 10.24 -4.17
CA ALA A 43 4.90 9.97 -4.33
C ALA A 43 5.44 10.63 -5.59
N ILE A 44 4.71 10.52 -6.69
CA ILE A 44 5.13 11.11 -7.96
C ILE A 44 5.24 12.63 -7.83
N SER A 45 4.30 13.22 -7.11
CA SER A 45 4.27 14.69 -7.01
C SER A 45 5.45 15.27 -6.24
N VAL A 46 6.15 14.46 -5.46
CA VAL A 46 7.33 14.93 -4.72
C VAL A 46 8.64 14.41 -5.32
N GLY A 47 8.58 13.89 -6.55
CA GLY A 47 9.80 13.52 -7.27
C GLY A 47 10.26 12.09 -7.04
N LEU A 48 9.37 11.22 -6.61
CA LEU A 48 9.72 9.81 -6.44
C LEU A 48 9.30 9.04 -7.67
N SER A 49 10.18 8.15 -8.12
CA SER A 49 9.91 7.24 -9.24
C SER A 49 9.72 5.84 -8.70
N LEU A 50 8.67 5.18 -9.13
CA LEU A 50 8.41 3.82 -8.69
C LEU A 50 9.33 2.86 -9.43
N ASP A 51 10.13 2.12 -8.68
CA ASP A 51 11.05 1.15 -9.25
C ASP A 51 10.48 -0.26 -9.19
N ARG A 52 9.77 -0.57 -8.11
CA ARG A 52 9.31 -1.92 -7.91
C ARG A 52 8.11 -1.95 -6.99
N MET A 53 7.19 -2.85 -7.27
CA MET A 53 6.05 -3.12 -6.43
C MET A 53 6.00 -4.61 -6.16
N ASP A 54 5.90 -4.98 -4.89
CA ASP A 54 5.79 -6.37 -4.48
C ASP A 54 4.50 -6.57 -3.71
N GLU A 55 3.86 -7.69 -4.00
CA GLU A 55 2.68 -8.12 -3.25
C GLU A 55 2.99 -9.52 -2.72
N PRO A 56 3.75 -9.62 -1.61
CA PRO A 56 4.22 -10.92 -1.17
C PRO A 56 3.11 -11.77 -0.58
N ALA A 57 3.19 -13.06 -0.88
CA ALA A 57 2.35 -14.03 -0.22
C ALA A 57 2.90 -14.30 1.18
N PRO A 58 2.05 -14.75 2.10
CA PRO A 58 2.56 -15.13 3.42
C PRO A 58 3.58 -16.25 3.29
N PRO A 59 4.72 -16.15 3.99
CA PRO A 59 5.71 -17.23 3.92
C PRO A 59 5.21 -18.48 4.64
N PRO A 60 5.75 -19.66 4.26
CA PRO A 60 5.30 -20.91 4.89
C PRO A 60 5.43 -20.91 6.40
N GLY A 61 6.45 -20.26 6.95
CA GLY A 61 6.60 -20.20 8.40
C GLY A 61 5.47 -19.44 9.07
N PHE A 62 4.96 -18.42 8.41
CA PHE A 62 3.83 -17.68 8.94
C PHE A 62 2.57 -18.55 8.93
N ILE A 63 2.33 -19.28 7.83
CA ILE A 63 1.18 -20.16 7.71
C ILE A 63 1.22 -21.26 8.76
N ALA A 64 2.42 -21.77 9.06
CA ALA A 64 2.57 -22.80 10.09
C ALA A 64 2.13 -22.29 11.46
N ARG A 65 2.35 -21.00 11.74
CA ARG A 65 1.95 -20.42 13.01
C ARG A 65 0.53 -19.89 13.01
N ALA A 66 -0.01 -19.64 11.84
CA ALA A 66 -1.37 -19.09 11.70
C ALA A 66 -2.08 -19.83 10.57
N PRO A 67 -2.46 -21.11 10.82
CA PRO A 67 -3.04 -21.93 9.73
C PRO A 67 -4.35 -21.39 9.19
N GLU A 68 -5.01 -20.53 9.91
CA GLU A 68 -6.25 -19.95 9.42
C GLU A 68 -6.04 -19.09 8.16
N TYR A 69 -4.80 -18.69 7.87
CA TYR A 69 -4.50 -17.91 6.67
C TYR A 69 -4.18 -18.76 5.45
N ALA A 70 -4.17 -20.10 5.62
CA ALA A 70 -3.83 -20.98 4.50
C ALA A 70 -4.79 -20.85 3.34
N GLU A 71 -6.05 -20.55 3.61
CA GLU A 71 -7.06 -20.47 2.54
C GLU A 71 -7.05 -19.14 1.81
N VAL A 72 -6.26 -18.18 2.27
CA VAL A 72 -6.24 -16.85 1.68
C VAL A 72 -4.83 -16.44 1.23
N VAL A 73 -3.96 -17.44 0.98
CA VAL A 73 -2.59 -17.13 0.58
C VAL A 73 -2.50 -16.43 -0.77
N GLU A 74 -3.53 -16.60 -1.60
CA GLU A 74 -3.56 -15.93 -2.90
C GLU A 74 -4.13 -14.51 -2.84
N ILE A 75 -4.54 -14.07 -1.66
CA ILE A 75 -5.04 -12.71 -1.48
C ILE A 75 -3.95 -11.90 -0.83
N PRO A 76 -3.38 -10.91 -1.54
CA PRO A 76 -2.28 -10.14 -0.96
C PRO A 76 -2.75 -9.32 0.23
N ARG A 77 -2.00 -9.37 1.30
CA ARG A 77 -2.31 -8.61 2.51
C ARG A 77 -1.37 -7.43 2.68
N LEU A 78 -0.26 -7.46 1.98
CA LEU A 78 0.76 -6.41 2.08
C LEU A 78 1.16 -5.99 0.68
N MET A 79 1.61 -4.77 0.59
CA MET A 79 2.14 -4.24 -0.65
C MET A 79 3.38 -3.43 -0.29
N ALA A 80 4.48 -3.72 -0.96
CA ALA A 80 5.72 -3.00 -0.75
C ALA A 80 6.06 -2.25 -2.03
N LEU A 81 6.31 -0.97 -1.89
CA LEU A 81 6.67 -0.12 -3.02
C LEU A 81 8.06 0.44 -2.80
N GLN A 82 8.89 0.33 -3.82
CA GLN A 82 10.24 0.87 -3.77
C GLN A 82 10.32 2.05 -4.72
N PHE A 83 10.79 3.17 -4.20
CA PHE A 83 10.92 4.39 -4.99
C PHE A 83 12.35 4.86 -4.99
N THR A 84 12.72 5.55 -6.05
CA THR A 84 13.97 6.28 -6.12
C THR A 84 13.64 7.75 -6.25
N ARG A 85 14.32 8.56 -5.46
CA ARG A 85 14.14 9.99 -5.56
C ARG A 85 14.91 10.50 -6.77
N THR A 86 14.17 11.07 -7.71
CA THR A 86 14.81 11.66 -8.88
C THR A 86 15.27 13.06 -8.54
N PRO A 87 16.45 13.46 -9.03
CA PRO A 87 16.86 14.85 -8.90
C PRO A 87 15.87 15.74 -9.62
N ALA A 88 15.65 16.91 -9.08
CA ALA A 88 14.77 17.86 -9.73
C ALA A 88 15.31 18.18 -11.12
N PRO A 89 14.43 18.29 -12.12
CA PRO A 89 14.90 18.61 -13.48
C PRO A 89 15.69 19.89 -13.54
N ASP A 90 15.35 20.85 -12.72
CA ASP A 90 16.08 22.08 -12.70
C ASP A 90 17.45 21.92 -12.10
N ALA A 91 17.65 20.90 -11.31
CA ALA A 91 19.00 20.61 -10.83
C ALA A 91 19.89 20.20 -11.96
N ILE A 92 19.32 19.80 -13.09
CA ILE A 92 20.07 19.41 -14.26
C ILE A 92 20.20 20.57 -15.24
N GLY A 93 19.11 21.16 -15.54
CA GLY A 93 19.05 22.14 -16.59
C GLY A 93 18.49 23.44 -16.18
N GLN A 94 17.83 23.52 -15.06
CA GLN A 94 17.35 24.80 -14.65
C GLN A 94 18.09 25.24 -13.44
N PRO A 95 18.16 26.50 -13.34
CA PRO A 95 18.77 27.07 -12.16
C PRO A 95 17.98 26.63 -11.01
N PRO A 96 18.53 26.50 -10.17
CA PRO A 96 17.86 26.08 -9.02
C PRO A 96 16.99 27.07 -8.35
N PRO A 97 16.86 27.27 -8.52
CA PRO A 97 16.22 27.91 -8.03
C PRO A 97 16.24 28.32 -7.16
N ASP A 98 16.79 28.52 -7.37
CA ASP A 98 16.92 28.91 -6.87
C ASP A 98 16.54 29.00 -6.88
N GLN A 99 16.63 28.57 -7.88
CA GLN A 99 16.45 28.48 -8.08
C GLN A 99 15.71 28.46 -8.00
N ALA A 100 15.81 28.73 -8.42
CA ALA A 100 15.42 28.59 -8.32
C ALA A 100 14.93 28.60 -7.91
N GLN A 101 14.96 28.85 -8.21
CA GLN A 101 14.90 28.68 -7.77
C GLN A 101 14.73 28.59 -7.31
#